data_b80b613419b6b296dba824d5acbdc235
#
_entry.id   b80b613419b6b296dba824d5acbdc235
#
_cell.length_a   1.000
_cell.length_b   1.000
_cell.length_c   1.000
_cell.angle_alpha   90.00
_cell.angle_beta   90.00
_cell.angle_gamma   90.00
#
_symmetry.space_group_name_H-M   'P 1'
#
loop_
_entity.id
_entity.type
_entity.pdbx_description
1 polymer ?
#
loop_
_entity_poly.entity_id
_entity_poly.type
_entity_poly.pdbx_seq_one_letter_code
_entity_poly.pdbx_strand_id
1 'polypeptide(L)'
;MAHDGPVRVGLIGAGRMGRAHLRALGDARGVEAAAVVEPLSHIREELHALGFATFAHLDDLLRAGDVDAAIVAAPTDLHLHLVTALVHAGIPVLCEKPCGMRSEETAEAVRIAAGAGLVLQIGYWRRFVPALVALRDRIAAGELGEPAQIWSWQWDEWPPSVAFRERSGGILLDMGVHEFDQIRWLTGQEFGDASAFASTVTVEAPVPGDPESVAAVAELSGGAVATVSVGRRLSVCEGCWVEVVGTAGYAREVFVWGDDGPDVIHAAVVAQLEAFATAVRGAPQAGATGEDALRAIETAERAARSLTAGYASA
;
A
#
# COMPACT_ATOMS: atom_id res chain seq x y z
N MET A 1 -2.74 -18.70 25.33
CA MET A 1 -3.21 -19.98 24.72
C MET A 1 -3.45 -19.68 23.26
N ALA A 2 -2.75 -20.34 22.32
CA ALA A 2 -2.97 -20.14 20.89
C ALA A 2 -4.40 -20.63 20.59
N HIS A 3 -5.26 -19.76 20.08
CA HIS A 3 -6.54 -20.15 19.53
C HIS A 3 -6.31 -20.98 18.26
N ASP A 4 -6.79 -22.23 18.24
CA ASP A 4 -6.73 -23.11 17.05
C ASP A 4 -7.67 -22.65 15.91
N GLY A 5 -8.47 -21.61 16.12
CA GLY A 5 -9.41 -21.03 15.16
C GLY A 5 -8.78 -20.00 14.20
N PRO A 6 -9.54 -19.48 13.23
CA PRO A 6 -9.08 -18.37 12.38
C PRO A 6 -8.78 -17.12 13.22
N VAL A 7 -7.85 -16.27 12.74
CA VAL A 7 -7.60 -14.95 13.32
C VAL A 7 -8.83 -14.07 13.07
N ARG A 8 -9.43 -13.56 14.15
CA ARG A 8 -10.64 -12.74 14.09
C ARG A 8 -10.26 -11.28 13.90
N VAL A 9 -10.60 -10.71 12.76
CA VAL A 9 -10.16 -9.36 12.36
C VAL A 9 -11.30 -8.35 12.48
N GLY A 10 -11.02 -7.21 13.13
CA GLY A 10 -11.84 -6.01 13.05
C GLY A 10 -11.41 -5.15 11.84
N LEU A 11 -12.33 -4.84 10.92
CA LEU A 11 -12.08 -3.93 9.81
C LEU A 11 -12.51 -2.51 10.21
N ILE A 12 -11.60 -1.53 10.08
CA ILE A 12 -11.86 -0.12 10.36
C ILE A 12 -11.94 0.66 9.04
N GLY A 13 -13.15 1.09 8.68
CA GLY A 13 -13.48 1.73 7.41
C GLY A 13 -13.98 0.75 6.35
N ALA A 14 -15.18 1.01 5.81
CA ALA A 14 -15.83 0.20 4.78
C ALA A 14 -15.98 0.94 3.43
N GLY A 15 -15.01 1.79 3.10
CA GLY A 15 -14.84 2.41 1.80
C GLY A 15 -14.42 1.42 0.72
N ARG A 16 -13.90 1.90 -0.42
CA ARG A 16 -13.48 1.06 -1.54
C ARG A 16 -12.52 -0.06 -1.12
N MET A 17 -11.43 0.29 -0.41
CA MET A 17 -10.45 -0.72 0.03
C MET A 17 -10.98 -1.60 1.16
N GLY A 18 -11.74 -1.05 2.11
CA GLY A 18 -12.39 -1.87 3.14
C GLY A 18 -13.31 -2.94 2.56
N ARG A 19 -14.10 -2.61 1.53
CA ARG A 19 -14.94 -3.61 0.83
C ARG A 19 -14.10 -4.64 0.06
N ALA A 20 -12.95 -4.25 -0.50
CA ALA A 20 -12.01 -5.19 -1.12
C ALA A 20 -11.46 -6.18 -0.08
N HIS A 21 -11.08 -5.70 1.10
CA HIS A 21 -10.66 -6.56 2.21
C HIS A 21 -11.79 -7.49 2.69
N LEU A 22 -13.04 -7.01 2.82
CA LEU A 22 -14.16 -7.87 3.21
C LEU A 22 -14.39 -9.01 2.21
N ARG A 23 -14.30 -8.70 0.90
CA ARG A 23 -14.38 -9.73 -0.14
C ARG A 23 -13.23 -10.73 -0.01
N ALA A 24 -12.01 -10.25 0.13
CA ALA A 24 -10.83 -11.11 0.24
C ALA A 24 -10.84 -11.96 1.53
N LEU A 25 -11.37 -11.45 2.65
CA LEU A 25 -11.57 -12.21 3.88
C LEU A 25 -12.55 -13.39 3.70
N GLY A 26 -13.49 -13.28 2.77
CA GLY A 26 -14.40 -14.39 2.41
C GLY A 26 -13.69 -15.56 1.74
N ASP A 27 -12.57 -15.33 1.08
CA ASP A 27 -11.79 -16.33 0.35
C ASP A 27 -10.49 -16.74 1.07
N ALA A 28 -10.03 -15.92 2.03
CA ALA A 28 -8.79 -16.14 2.77
C ALA A 28 -8.91 -17.26 3.81
N ARG A 29 -7.82 -17.99 4.01
CA ARG A 29 -7.76 -19.09 5.00
C ARG A 29 -7.07 -18.63 6.27
N GLY A 30 -7.58 -19.12 7.38
CA GLY A 30 -6.98 -18.87 8.69
C GLY A 30 -7.19 -17.45 9.23
N VAL A 31 -8.07 -16.67 8.59
CA VAL A 31 -8.47 -15.32 9.01
C VAL A 31 -9.94 -15.11 8.64
N GLU A 32 -10.67 -14.35 9.45
CA GLU A 32 -12.09 -14.06 9.22
C GLU A 32 -12.45 -12.64 9.69
N ALA A 33 -13.47 -12.04 9.05
CA ALA A 33 -14.03 -10.78 9.49
C ALA A 33 -14.92 -11.00 10.73
N ALA A 34 -14.51 -10.46 11.87
CA ALA A 34 -15.29 -10.54 13.11
C ALA A 34 -16.24 -9.35 13.25
N ALA A 35 -15.80 -8.16 12.86
CA ALA A 35 -16.59 -6.94 13.00
C ALA A 35 -16.09 -5.85 12.03
N VAL A 36 -16.96 -4.85 11.80
CA VAL A 36 -16.63 -3.67 10.98
C VAL A 36 -16.94 -2.40 11.75
N VAL A 37 -15.99 -1.46 11.79
CA VAL A 37 -16.19 -0.10 12.29
C VAL A 37 -16.38 0.83 11.10
N GLU A 38 -17.54 1.49 11.03
CA GLU A 38 -17.88 2.43 9.96
C GLU A 38 -18.78 3.55 10.50
N PRO A 39 -18.40 4.83 10.39
CA PRO A 39 -19.17 5.92 10.98
C PRO A 39 -20.49 6.21 10.25
N LEU A 40 -20.62 5.85 8.97
CA LEU A 40 -21.83 6.12 8.16
C LEU A 40 -22.91 5.07 8.42
N SER A 41 -24.06 5.49 8.96
CA SER A 41 -25.16 4.58 9.37
C SER A 41 -25.68 3.72 8.23
N HIS A 42 -25.88 4.33 7.04
CA HIS A 42 -26.40 3.59 5.89
C HIS A 42 -25.46 2.46 5.41
N ILE A 43 -24.12 2.64 5.53
CA ILE A 43 -23.13 1.60 5.24
C ILE A 43 -23.16 0.51 6.32
N ARG A 44 -23.28 0.89 7.60
CA ARG A 44 -23.43 -0.10 8.68
C ARG A 44 -24.69 -0.94 8.53
N GLU A 45 -25.83 -0.34 8.16
CA GLU A 45 -27.08 -1.05 7.91
C GLU A 45 -26.94 -2.07 6.79
N GLU A 46 -26.29 -1.68 5.66
CA GLU A 46 -25.96 -2.60 4.57
C GLU A 46 -25.10 -3.77 5.04
N LEU A 47 -24.01 -3.50 5.77
CA LEU A 47 -23.11 -4.53 6.27
C LEU A 47 -23.77 -5.43 7.30
N HIS A 48 -24.62 -4.87 8.16
CA HIS A 48 -25.40 -5.65 9.12
C HIS A 48 -26.38 -6.60 8.43
N ALA A 49 -27.02 -6.15 7.35
CA ALA A 49 -27.88 -7.01 6.54
C ALA A 49 -27.12 -8.17 5.85
N LEU A 50 -25.80 -7.99 5.61
CA LEU A 50 -24.91 -9.05 5.14
C LEU A 50 -24.37 -9.96 6.25
N GLY A 51 -24.77 -9.73 7.51
CA GLY A 51 -24.43 -10.57 8.66
C GLY A 51 -23.20 -10.14 9.44
N PHE A 52 -22.58 -8.99 9.13
CA PHE A 52 -21.44 -8.49 9.88
C PHE A 52 -21.87 -7.79 11.18
N ALA A 53 -21.13 -8.02 12.27
CA ALA A 53 -21.21 -7.17 13.45
C ALA A 53 -20.65 -5.79 13.10
N THR A 54 -21.40 -4.70 13.40
CA THR A 54 -21.01 -3.36 13.02
C THR A 54 -20.98 -2.40 14.18
N PHE A 55 -20.00 -1.51 14.22
CA PHE A 55 -19.82 -0.46 15.21
C PHE A 55 -19.69 0.91 14.56
N ALA A 56 -20.12 1.97 15.24
CA ALA A 56 -19.97 3.34 14.76
C ALA A 56 -18.56 3.89 15.06
N HIS A 57 -17.97 3.48 16.17
CA HIS A 57 -16.69 3.99 16.65
C HIS A 57 -15.74 2.85 17.04
N LEU A 58 -14.44 3.08 16.92
CA LEU A 58 -13.40 2.13 17.30
C LEU A 58 -13.52 1.73 18.78
N ASP A 59 -13.82 2.66 19.68
CA ASP A 59 -13.97 2.38 21.10
C ASP A 59 -15.06 1.36 21.42
N ASP A 60 -16.10 1.27 20.59
CA ASP A 60 -17.16 0.27 20.76
C ASP A 60 -16.64 -1.12 20.41
N LEU A 61 -15.87 -1.25 19.34
CA LEU A 61 -15.19 -2.49 18.98
C LEU A 61 -14.20 -2.93 20.06
N LEU A 62 -13.36 -2.00 20.55
CA LEU A 62 -12.38 -2.29 21.60
C LEU A 62 -13.03 -2.75 22.90
N ARG A 63 -14.18 -2.16 23.27
CA ARG A 63 -14.96 -2.60 24.43
C ARG A 63 -15.60 -3.97 24.27
N ALA A 64 -15.99 -4.33 23.05
CA ALA A 64 -16.52 -5.67 22.76
C ALA A 64 -15.44 -6.77 22.91
N GLY A 65 -14.16 -6.45 22.61
CA GLY A 65 -13.02 -7.34 22.87
C GLY A 65 -12.96 -8.60 22.00
N ASP A 66 -13.66 -8.63 20.88
CA ASP A 66 -13.91 -9.84 20.09
C ASP A 66 -13.01 -9.95 18.85
N VAL A 67 -11.84 -9.31 18.85
CA VAL A 67 -10.89 -9.32 17.72
C VAL A 67 -9.48 -9.63 18.17
N ASP A 68 -8.76 -10.41 17.37
CA ASP A 68 -7.34 -10.76 17.58
C ASP A 68 -6.39 -9.79 16.86
N ALA A 69 -6.87 -9.16 15.79
CA ALA A 69 -6.13 -8.23 14.96
C ALA A 69 -7.07 -7.23 14.27
N ALA A 70 -6.51 -6.21 13.62
CA ALA A 70 -7.30 -5.21 12.92
C ALA A 70 -6.74 -4.88 11.54
N ILE A 71 -7.64 -4.50 10.61
CA ILE A 71 -7.30 -3.91 9.33
C ILE A 71 -7.77 -2.46 9.33
N VAL A 72 -6.87 -1.52 9.10
CA VAL A 72 -7.19 -0.09 8.98
C VAL A 72 -7.26 0.27 7.50
N ALA A 73 -8.48 0.51 7.01
CA ALA A 73 -8.81 0.91 5.64
C ALA A 73 -9.65 2.21 5.61
N ALA A 74 -9.44 3.05 6.61
CA ALA A 74 -10.02 4.38 6.76
C ALA A 74 -9.30 5.41 5.87
N PRO A 75 -9.74 6.68 5.80
CA PRO A 75 -8.96 7.75 5.20
C PRO A 75 -7.56 7.90 5.82
N THR A 76 -6.56 8.18 5.00
CA THR A 76 -5.13 8.18 5.40
C THR A 76 -4.82 9.11 6.56
N ASP A 77 -5.48 10.26 6.62
CA ASP A 77 -5.34 11.25 7.71
C ASP A 77 -5.74 10.71 9.10
N LEU A 78 -6.45 9.57 9.15
CA LEU A 78 -6.82 8.89 10.39
C LEU A 78 -5.89 7.72 10.75
N HIS A 79 -5.00 7.28 9.86
CA HIS A 79 -4.24 6.05 10.03
C HIS A 79 -3.39 6.06 11.31
N LEU A 80 -2.58 7.10 11.54
CA LEU A 80 -1.76 7.19 12.76
C LEU A 80 -2.60 7.10 14.03
N HIS A 81 -3.73 7.82 14.09
CA HIS A 81 -4.62 7.80 15.24
C HIS A 81 -5.19 6.40 15.51
N LEU A 82 -5.70 5.75 14.45
CA LEU A 82 -6.31 4.43 14.55
C LEU A 82 -5.27 3.35 14.89
N VAL A 83 -4.10 3.37 14.24
CA VAL A 83 -2.99 2.45 14.53
C VAL A 83 -2.54 2.61 15.99
N THR A 84 -2.39 3.85 16.47
CA THR A 84 -2.01 4.15 17.84
C THR A 84 -3.01 3.57 18.85
N ALA A 85 -4.31 3.78 18.63
CA ALA A 85 -5.35 3.28 19.52
C ALA A 85 -5.39 1.74 19.56
N LEU A 86 -5.26 1.09 18.40
CA LEU A 86 -5.24 -0.37 18.29
C LEU A 86 -4.00 -0.98 18.96
N VAL A 87 -2.82 -0.41 18.71
CA VAL A 87 -1.57 -0.89 19.32
C VAL A 87 -1.59 -0.72 20.84
N HIS A 88 -2.10 0.40 21.37
CA HIS A 88 -2.27 0.59 22.81
C HIS A 88 -3.28 -0.40 23.43
N ALA A 89 -4.23 -0.90 22.65
CA ALA A 89 -5.13 -1.97 23.05
C ALA A 89 -4.52 -3.38 22.91
N GLY A 90 -3.25 -3.49 22.47
CA GLY A 90 -2.57 -4.77 22.28
C GLY A 90 -2.95 -5.50 21.00
N ILE A 91 -3.52 -4.81 20.01
CA ILE A 91 -4.06 -5.38 18.77
C ILE A 91 -3.06 -5.17 17.61
N PRO A 92 -2.54 -6.27 16.99
CA PRO A 92 -1.76 -6.21 15.75
C PRO A 92 -2.54 -5.57 14.60
N VAL A 93 -1.85 -4.85 13.72
CA VAL A 93 -2.50 -4.05 12.67
C VAL A 93 -1.95 -4.36 11.28
N LEU A 94 -2.85 -4.57 10.32
CA LEU A 94 -2.61 -4.34 8.89
C LEU A 94 -3.19 -2.98 8.54
N CYS A 95 -2.32 -2.02 8.20
CA CYS A 95 -2.72 -0.66 7.82
C CYS A 95 -2.63 -0.49 6.31
N GLU A 96 -3.68 0.04 5.68
CA GLU A 96 -3.61 0.42 4.26
C GLU A 96 -2.56 1.49 4.01
N LYS A 97 -2.06 1.48 2.79
CA LYS A 97 -1.11 2.48 2.32
C LYS A 97 -1.82 3.82 1.96
N PRO A 98 -1.11 4.94 2.06
CA PRO A 98 0.11 5.15 2.84
C PRO A 98 -0.19 5.08 4.34
N CYS A 99 0.78 4.65 5.14
CA CYS A 99 0.60 4.49 6.59
C CYS A 99 0.36 5.82 7.33
N GLY A 100 0.72 6.92 6.73
CA GLY A 100 0.48 8.30 7.18
C GLY A 100 0.57 9.27 6.02
N MET A 101 0.17 10.51 6.25
CA MET A 101 0.27 11.60 5.26
C MET A 101 1.70 12.12 5.10
N ARG A 102 2.59 11.79 6.04
CA ARG A 102 4.00 12.21 6.08
C ARG A 102 4.86 11.11 6.70
N SER A 103 6.15 11.17 6.39
CA SER A 103 7.14 10.23 6.94
C SER A 103 7.19 10.27 8.47
N GLU A 104 7.05 11.43 9.11
CA GLU A 104 7.04 11.56 10.57
C GLU A 104 5.86 10.80 11.21
N GLU A 105 4.68 10.83 10.58
CA GLU A 105 3.50 10.08 11.06
C GLU A 105 3.73 8.58 10.95
N THR A 106 4.31 8.13 9.84
CA THR A 106 4.65 6.72 9.64
C THR A 106 5.74 6.27 10.62
N ALA A 107 6.78 7.09 10.84
CA ALA A 107 7.83 6.81 11.82
C ALA A 107 7.26 6.67 13.24
N GLU A 108 6.29 7.50 13.61
CA GLU A 108 5.61 7.41 14.91
C GLU A 108 4.79 6.13 15.04
N ALA A 109 4.04 5.74 14.00
CA ALA A 109 3.30 4.46 13.98
C ALA A 109 4.25 3.26 14.14
N VAL A 110 5.38 3.27 13.43
CA VAL A 110 6.44 2.25 13.53
C VAL A 110 6.99 2.18 14.96
N ARG A 111 7.34 3.34 15.55
CA ARG A 111 7.88 3.42 16.91
C ARG A 111 6.91 2.85 17.95
N ILE A 112 5.62 3.19 17.83
CA ILE A 112 4.57 2.72 18.75
C ILE A 112 4.39 1.21 18.64
N ALA A 113 4.29 0.67 17.42
CA ALA A 113 4.11 -0.76 17.18
C ALA A 113 5.33 -1.58 17.65
N ALA A 114 6.54 -1.10 17.33
CA ALA A 114 7.79 -1.73 17.77
C ALA A 114 7.93 -1.71 19.30
N GLY A 115 7.59 -0.58 19.95
CA GLY A 115 7.61 -0.45 21.41
C GLY A 115 6.65 -1.40 22.12
N ALA A 116 5.55 -1.78 21.48
CA ALA A 116 4.58 -2.75 21.96
C ALA A 116 4.91 -4.21 21.57
N GLY A 117 5.90 -4.43 20.70
CA GLY A 117 6.21 -5.75 20.15
C GLY A 117 5.10 -6.35 19.27
N LEU A 118 4.29 -5.50 18.64
CA LEU A 118 3.15 -5.90 17.84
C LEU A 118 3.45 -5.79 16.34
N VAL A 119 2.81 -6.66 15.56
CA VAL A 119 2.87 -6.62 14.09
C VAL A 119 2.19 -5.35 13.60
N LEU A 120 2.94 -4.57 12.80
CA LEU A 120 2.41 -3.53 11.93
C LEU A 120 2.79 -3.90 10.50
N GLN A 121 1.82 -4.43 9.74
CA GLN A 121 1.96 -4.74 8.33
C GLN A 121 1.30 -3.64 7.50
N ILE A 122 1.91 -3.28 6.37
CA ILE A 122 1.37 -2.25 5.48
C ILE A 122 0.80 -2.88 4.21
N GLY A 123 -0.27 -2.29 3.70
CA GLY A 123 -1.09 -2.78 2.58
C GLY A 123 -0.41 -2.70 1.20
N TYR A 124 0.86 -3.08 1.09
CA TYR A 124 1.56 -3.21 -0.18
C TYR A 124 1.31 -4.59 -0.79
N TRP A 125 0.10 -4.78 -1.32
CA TRP A 125 -0.40 -6.04 -1.87
C TRP A 125 0.47 -6.61 -3.01
N ARG A 126 1.23 -5.77 -3.72
CA ARG A 126 2.09 -6.19 -4.84
C ARG A 126 3.16 -7.20 -4.43
N ARG A 127 3.58 -7.20 -3.17
CA ARG A 127 4.52 -8.20 -2.61
C ARG A 127 3.96 -9.62 -2.61
N PHE A 128 2.66 -9.78 -2.90
CA PHE A 128 1.94 -11.06 -2.97
C PHE A 128 1.50 -11.43 -4.39
N VAL A 129 1.87 -10.65 -5.40
CA VAL A 129 1.63 -10.97 -6.81
C VAL A 129 2.62 -12.05 -7.24
N PRO A 130 2.18 -13.25 -7.70
CA PRO A 130 3.07 -14.37 -7.99
C PRO A 130 4.18 -14.03 -9.00
N ALA A 131 3.86 -13.27 -10.06
CA ALA A 131 4.84 -12.83 -11.05
C ALA A 131 5.95 -11.96 -10.43
N LEU A 132 5.61 -11.06 -9.51
CA LEU A 132 6.58 -10.20 -8.83
C LEU A 132 7.40 -10.97 -7.80
N VAL A 133 6.81 -11.94 -7.10
CA VAL A 133 7.55 -12.86 -6.21
C VAL A 133 8.58 -13.65 -7.01
N ALA A 134 8.17 -14.24 -8.16
CA ALA A 134 9.08 -14.96 -9.03
C ALA A 134 10.20 -14.06 -9.59
N LEU A 135 9.87 -12.81 -9.97
CA LEU A 135 10.88 -11.85 -10.44
C LEU A 135 11.90 -11.52 -9.33
N ARG A 136 11.43 -11.28 -8.11
CA ARG A 136 12.30 -11.05 -6.95
C ARG A 136 13.25 -12.22 -6.71
N ASP A 137 12.73 -13.46 -6.74
CA ASP A 137 13.53 -14.66 -6.52
C ASP A 137 14.60 -14.82 -7.60
N ARG A 138 14.28 -14.54 -8.88
CA ARG A 138 15.24 -14.53 -9.99
C ARG A 138 16.33 -13.46 -9.83
N ILE A 139 15.96 -12.26 -9.36
CA ILE A 139 16.95 -11.20 -9.06
C ILE A 139 17.85 -11.65 -7.90
N ALA A 140 17.28 -12.17 -6.83
CA ALA A 140 18.03 -12.65 -5.65
C ALA A 140 18.94 -13.84 -5.98
N ALA A 141 18.54 -14.71 -6.92
CA ALA A 141 19.38 -15.83 -7.43
C ALA A 141 20.49 -15.36 -8.37
N GLY A 142 20.53 -14.07 -8.75
CA GLY A 142 21.53 -13.53 -9.67
C GLY A 142 21.30 -13.88 -11.14
N GLU A 143 20.12 -14.38 -11.52
CA GLU A 143 19.81 -14.77 -12.90
C GLU A 143 19.89 -13.58 -13.89
N LEU A 144 19.62 -12.37 -13.43
CA LEU A 144 19.73 -11.15 -14.22
C LEU A 144 21.10 -10.47 -14.08
N GLY A 145 22.00 -11.01 -13.26
CA GLY A 145 23.20 -10.30 -12.83
C GLY A 145 22.86 -9.13 -11.91
N GLU A 146 23.76 -8.15 -11.84
CA GLU A 146 23.50 -6.93 -11.06
C GLU A 146 22.47 -6.05 -11.77
N PRO A 147 21.38 -5.63 -11.11
CA PRO A 147 20.43 -4.67 -11.68
C PRO A 147 21.14 -3.36 -12.07
N ALA A 148 20.96 -2.94 -13.31
CA ALA A 148 21.53 -1.69 -13.84
C ALA A 148 20.45 -0.61 -14.02
N GLN A 149 19.27 -0.99 -14.51
CA GLN A 149 18.11 -0.09 -14.63
C GLN A 149 16.82 -0.80 -14.28
N ILE A 150 15.94 -0.08 -13.61
CA ILE A 150 14.60 -0.53 -13.24
C ILE A 150 13.59 0.54 -13.67
N TRP A 151 12.54 0.14 -14.39
CA TRP A 151 11.38 0.98 -14.70
C TRP A 151 10.14 0.39 -14.03
N SER A 152 9.41 1.21 -13.30
CA SER A 152 8.18 0.82 -12.62
C SER A 152 7.06 1.77 -13.00
N TRP A 153 5.93 1.22 -13.41
CA TRP A 153 4.82 1.94 -13.98
C TRP A 153 3.52 1.59 -13.30
N GLN A 154 2.71 2.66 -12.95
CA GLN A 154 1.32 2.55 -12.59
C GLN A 154 0.53 3.70 -13.21
N TRP A 155 -0.48 3.36 -14.00
CA TRP A 155 -1.40 4.32 -14.58
C TRP A 155 -2.83 3.82 -14.37
N ASP A 156 -3.66 4.67 -13.75
CA ASP A 156 -5.09 4.40 -13.57
C ASP A 156 -5.84 4.64 -14.89
N GLU A 157 -6.91 3.90 -15.14
CA GLU A 157 -7.78 4.14 -16.30
C GLU A 157 -8.50 5.49 -16.18
N TRP A 158 -9.01 5.78 -14.98
CA TRP A 158 -9.75 7.00 -14.67
C TRP A 158 -9.21 7.65 -13.40
N PRO A 159 -9.11 9.00 -13.39
CA PRO A 159 -8.69 9.70 -12.19
C PRO A 159 -9.73 9.54 -11.07
N PRO A 160 -9.30 9.45 -9.80
CA PRO A 160 -10.18 9.53 -8.67
C PRO A 160 -10.87 10.91 -8.60
N SER A 161 -11.91 11.02 -7.78
CA SER A 161 -12.64 12.28 -7.63
C SER A 161 -11.72 13.42 -7.17
N VAL A 162 -12.04 14.65 -7.58
CA VAL A 162 -11.29 15.86 -7.15
C VAL A 162 -11.17 15.93 -5.62
N ALA A 163 -12.25 15.67 -4.90
CA ALA A 163 -12.26 15.68 -3.43
C ALA A 163 -11.31 14.65 -2.81
N PHE A 164 -11.07 13.51 -3.45
CA PHE A 164 -10.05 12.56 -3.03
C PHE A 164 -8.65 13.11 -3.34
N ARG A 165 -8.42 13.60 -4.55
CA ARG A 165 -7.12 14.12 -5.01
C ARG A 165 -6.62 15.27 -4.14
N GLU A 166 -7.51 16.19 -3.72
CA GLU A 166 -7.19 17.30 -2.81
C GLU A 166 -6.70 16.84 -1.43
N ARG A 167 -7.05 15.60 -1.02
CA ARG A 167 -6.74 15.05 0.30
C ARG A 167 -5.74 13.91 0.27
N SER A 168 -5.34 13.45 -0.90
CA SER A 168 -4.48 12.26 -1.09
C SER A 168 -3.00 12.51 -0.75
N GLY A 169 -2.59 13.77 -0.57
CA GLY A 169 -1.16 14.11 -0.45
C GLY A 169 -0.41 14.16 -1.78
N GLY A 170 -1.13 14.08 -2.91
CA GLY A 170 -0.60 14.10 -4.25
C GLY A 170 -0.22 12.73 -4.81
N ILE A 171 -0.05 12.68 -6.13
CA ILE A 171 0.12 11.43 -6.88
C ILE A 171 1.32 10.59 -6.42
N LEU A 172 2.42 11.20 -5.96
CA LEU A 172 3.59 10.47 -5.49
C LEU A 172 3.35 9.77 -4.15
N LEU A 173 2.57 10.37 -3.24
CA LEU A 173 2.20 9.75 -1.98
C LEU A 173 1.08 8.72 -2.18
N ASP A 174 0.12 8.99 -3.05
CA ASP A 174 -0.99 8.07 -3.30
C ASP A 174 -0.58 6.86 -4.15
N MET A 175 0.11 7.08 -5.28
CA MET A 175 0.50 6.04 -6.23
C MET A 175 1.98 5.69 -6.12
N GLY A 176 2.87 6.69 -6.12
CA GLY A 176 4.32 6.49 -6.16
C GLY A 176 4.87 5.63 -5.04
N VAL A 177 4.27 5.63 -3.86
CA VAL A 177 4.69 4.78 -2.73
C VAL A 177 4.65 3.28 -3.07
N HIS A 178 3.74 2.85 -3.95
CA HIS A 178 3.72 1.47 -4.44
C HIS A 178 4.96 1.15 -5.28
N GLU A 179 5.33 2.08 -6.16
CA GLU A 179 6.49 1.92 -7.05
C GLU A 179 7.79 1.93 -6.26
N PHE A 180 7.91 2.85 -5.30
CA PHE A 180 9.10 2.93 -4.44
C PHE A 180 9.25 1.70 -3.56
N ASP A 181 8.17 1.20 -2.93
CA ASP A 181 8.19 -0.04 -2.18
C ASP A 181 8.56 -1.23 -3.07
N GLN A 182 7.93 -1.36 -4.24
CA GLN A 182 8.15 -2.46 -5.18
C GLN A 182 9.61 -2.55 -5.63
N ILE A 183 10.23 -1.43 -6.03
CA ILE A 183 11.63 -1.39 -6.48
C ILE A 183 12.56 -1.79 -5.34
N ARG A 184 12.37 -1.23 -4.13
CA ARG A 184 13.15 -1.60 -2.95
C ARG A 184 13.04 -3.09 -2.62
N TRP A 185 11.84 -3.62 -2.63
CA TRP A 185 11.56 -5.02 -2.32
C TRP A 185 12.11 -5.98 -3.37
N LEU A 186 12.04 -5.65 -4.65
CA LEU A 186 12.58 -6.46 -5.75
C LEU A 186 14.11 -6.51 -5.73
N THR A 187 14.76 -5.37 -5.49
CA THR A 187 16.21 -5.23 -5.65
C THR A 187 17.00 -5.35 -4.35
N GLY A 188 16.34 -5.17 -3.19
CA GLY A 188 17.01 -5.03 -1.90
C GLY A 188 17.84 -3.75 -1.77
N GLN A 189 17.65 -2.76 -2.67
CA GLN A 189 18.41 -1.51 -2.71
C GLN A 189 17.56 -0.34 -2.22
N GLU A 190 18.22 0.65 -1.60
CA GLU A 190 17.58 1.88 -1.12
C GLU A 190 17.68 2.99 -2.16
N PHE A 191 16.69 3.87 -2.17
CA PHE A 191 16.70 5.08 -3.02
C PHE A 191 17.62 6.16 -2.43
N GLY A 192 18.47 6.72 -3.28
CA GLY A 192 19.16 7.98 -3.05
C GLY A 192 18.25 9.18 -3.29
N ASP A 193 18.85 10.30 -3.74
CA ASP A 193 18.07 11.48 -4.12
C ASP A 193 17.23 11.19 -5.37
N ALA A 194 15.99 11.68 -5.35
CA ALA A 194 15.03 11.51 -6.44
C ALA A 194 14.71 12.86 -7.08
N SER A 195 14.76 12.91 -8.41
CA SER A 195 14.29 14.04 -9.21
C SER A 195 13.00 13.65 -9.91
N ALA A 196 12.00 14.52 -9.88
CA ALA A 196 10.71 14.25 -10.49
C ALA A 196 10.25 15.41 -11.38
N PHE A 197 9.50 15.06 -12.43
CA PHE A 197 8.92 15.97 -13.39
C PHE A 197 7.45 15.65 -13.58
N ALA A 198 6.60 16.65 -13.45
CA ALA A 198 5.18 16.52 -13.72
C ALA A 198 4.86 16.98 -15.13
N SER A 199 3.93 16.31 -15.81
CA SER A 199 3.35 16.81 -17.04
C SER A 199 2.47 18.02 -16.75
N THR A 200 2.60 19.05 -17.60
CA THR A 200 1.67 20.18 -17.62
C THR A 200 0.50 19.95 -18.59
N VAL A 201 0.54 18.85 -19.34
CA VAL A 201 -0.56 18.42 -20.22
C VAL A 201 -1.57 17.68 -19.38
N THR A 202 -2.78 18.22 -19.26
CA THR A 202 -3.88 17.67 -18.49
C THR A 202 -5.13 17.54 -19.34
N VAL A 203 -5.97 16.56 -19.05
CA VAL A 203 -7.27 16.35 -19.70
C VAL A 203 -8.38 17.03 -18.89
N GLU A 204 -8.22 17.10 -17.58
CA GLU A 204 -9.17 17.70 -16.64
C GLU A 204 -8.59 18.97 -16.02
N ALA A 205 -9.43 19.70 -15.27
CA ALA A 205 -8.97 20.84 -14.52
C ALA A 205 -7.87 20.41 -13.52
N PRO A 206 -6.75 21.16 -13.45
CA PRO A 206 -5.66 20.81 -12.56
C PRO A 206 -6.10 20.88 -11.09
N VAL A 207 -5.66 19.90 -10.31
CA VAL A 207 -5.81 19.90 -8.84
C VAL A 207 -4.50 20.38 -8.24
N PRO A 208 -4.50 21.47 -7.44
CA PRO A 208 -3.28 21.97 -6.83
C PRO A 208 -2.55 20.89 -6.03
N GLY A 209 -1.25 20.72 -6.28
CA GLY A 209 -0.43 19.71 -5.59
C GLY A 209 -0.58 18.27 -6.08
N ASP A 210 -1.51 18.01 -7.01
CA ASP A 210 -1.73 16.67 -7.57
C ASP A 210 -1.77 16.70 -9.11
N PRO A 211 -0.61 16.69 -9.80
CA PRO A 211 -0.55 16.62 -11.25
C PRO A 211 -1.15 15.29 -11.77
N GLU A 212 -1.61 15.28 -13.04
CA GLU A 212 -2.19 14.05 -13.62
C GLU A 212 -1.14 12.97 -13.88
N SER A 213 0.12 13.34 -14.08
CA SER A 213 1.20 12.37 -14.24
C SER A 213 2.55 12.91 -13.80
N VAL A 214 3.38 12.01 -13.30
CA VAL A 214 4.75 12.29 -12.84
C VAL A 214 5.68 11.20 -13.31
N ALA A 215 6.88 11.58 -13.74
CA ALA A 215 8.02 10.71 -13.88
C ALA A 215 9.08 11.09 -12.83
N ALA A 216 9.60 10.10 -12.10
CA ALA A 216 10.69 10.29 -11.15
C ALA A 216 11.88 9.39 -11.49
N VAL A 217 13.09 9.89 -11.28
CA VAL A 217 14.34 9.17 -11.52
C VAL A 217 15.22 9.29 -10.28
N ALA A 218 15.84 8.20 -9.89
CA ALA A 218 16.75 8.15 -8.75
C ALA A 218 17.86 7.10 -8.93
N GLU A 219 19.02 7.34 -8.34
CA GLU A 219 20.04 6.33 -8.16
C GLU A 219 19.70 5.45 -6.95
N LEU A 220 19.95 4.15 -7.07
CA LEU A 220 19.81 3.19 -5.98
C LEU A 220 21.17 2.91 -5.32
N SER A 221 21.17 2.46 -4.07
CA SER A 221 22.38 2.23 -3.26
C SER A 221 23.38 1.24 -3.87
N GLY A 222 22.93 0.36 -4.78
CA GLY A 222 23.78 -0.54 -5.56
C GLY A 222 24.29 0.05 -6.88
N GLY A 223 24.03 1.33 -7.18
CA GLY A 223 24.44 2.01 -8.41
C GLY A 223 23.46 1.83 -9.59
N ALA A 224 22.35 1.11 -9.41
CA ALA A 224 21.30 1.04 -10.42
C ALA A 224 20.54 2.37 -10.52
N VAL A 225 19.94 2.63 -11.70
CA VAL A 225 19.04 3.77 -11.90
C VAL A 225 17.60 3.27 -11.92
N ALA A 226 16.75 3.84 -11.06
CA ALA A 226 15.32 3.59 -11.04
C ALA A 226 14.55 4.71 -11.73
N THR A 227 13.55 4.36 -12.53
CA THR A 227 12.59 5.29 -13.11
C THR A 227 11.18 4.85 -12.72
N VAL A 228 10.43 5.78 -12.14
CA VAL A 228 9.03 5.58 -11.76
C VAL A 228 8.15 6.46 -12.63
N SER A 229 7.10 5.90 -13.20
CA SER A 229 6.08 6.66 -13.94
C SER A 229 4.70 6.35 -13.36
N VAL A 230 4.03 7.39 -12.89
CA VAL A 230 2.68 7.29 -12.34
C VAL A 230 1.74 8.28 -13.04
N GLY A 231 0.52 7.84 -13.31
CA GLY A 231 -0.48 8.65 -14.00
C GLY A 231 -1.90 8.34 -13.58
N ARG A 232 -2.74 9.38 -13.55
CA ARG A 232 -4.15 9.33 -13.18
C ARG A 232 -5.06 8.89 -14.34
N ARG A 233 -4.51 8.82 -15.57
CA ARG A 233 -5.30 8.49 -16.75
C ARG A 233 -4.48 7.76 -17.81
N LEU A 234 -4.83 6.52 -18.05
CA LEU A 234 -4.41 5.74 -19.21
C LEU A 234 -5.67 5.37 -20.00
N SER A 235 -5.93 6.05 -21.09
CA SER A 235 -7.23 6.02 -21.83
C SER A 235 -7.64 4.65 -22.38
N VAL A 236 -6.90 3.59 -22.08
CA VAL A 236 -7.17 2.24 -22.59
C VAL A 236 -7.52 1.25 -21.49
N CYS A 237 -6.92 1.36 -20.30
CA CYS A 237 -7.17 0.50 -19.14
C CYS A 237 -6.32 0.93 -17.93
N GLU A 238 -6.54 0.34 -16.76
CA GLU A 238 -5.56 0.36 -15.69
C GLU A 238 -4.34 -0.50 -16.05
N GLY A 239 -3.13 -0.01 -15.79
CA GLY A 239 -1.89 -0.72 -16.12
C GLY A 239 -0.82 -0.58 -15.06
N CYS A 240 -0.22 -1.73 -14.66
CA CYS A 240 0.95 -1.79 -13.80
C CYS A 240 1.96 -2.78 -14.35
N TRP A 241 3.21 -2.33 -14.53
CA TRP A 241 4.31 -3.22 -14.92
C TRP A 241 5.65 -2.75 -14.39
N VAL A 242 6.60 -3.67 -14.40
CA VAL A 242 7.99 -3.42 -14.02
C VAL A 242 8.93 -4.05 -15.03
N GLU A 243 10.03 -3.37 -15.31
CA GLU A 243 11.12 -3.87 -16.15
C GLU A 243 12.44 -3.76 -15.39
N VAL A 244 13.27 -4.79 -15.51
CA VAL A 244 14.61 -4.84 -14.90
C VAL A 244 15.61 -5.22 -15.96
N VAL A 245 16.60 -4.37 -16.18
CA VAL A 245 17.80 -4.66 -16.96
C VAL A 245 18.94 -4.90 -15.99
N GLY A 246 19.50 -6.09 -16.03
CA GLY A 246 20.70 -6.44 -15.29
C GLY A 246 21.89 -6.71 -16.21
N THR A 247 23.07 -6.91 -15.61
CA THR A 247 24.32 -7.14 -16.36
C THR A 247 24.35 -8.47 -17.13
N ALA A 248 23.47 -9.43 -16.79
CA ALA A 248 23.38 -10.75 -17.41
C ALA A 248 22.01 -11.06 -18.01
N GLY A 249 20.99 -10.22 -17.82
CA GLY A 249 19.66 -10.51 -18.30
C GLY A 249 18.68 -9.35 -18.24
N TYR A 250 17.47 -9.62 -18.71
CA TYR A 250 16.35 -8.68 -18.74
C TYR A 250 15.08 -9.42 -18.31
N ALA A 251 14.21 -8.73 -17.59
CA ALA A 251 12.87 -9.19 -17.28
C ALA A 251 11.87 -8.08 -17.39
N ARG A 252 10.64 -8.41 -17.81
CA ARG A 252 9.48 -7.52 -17.80
C ARG A 252 8.29 -8.29 -17.28
N GLU A 253 7.60 -7.74 -16.27
CA GLU A 253 6.38 -8.30 -15.73
C GLU A 253 5.26 -7.27 -15.82
N VAL A 254 4.21 -7.60 -16.59
CA VAL A 254 2.95 -6.87 -16.65
C VAL A 254 1.98 -7.61 -15.74
N PHE A 255 1.66 -7.06 -14.58
CA PHE A 255 0.90 -7.77 -13.56
C PHE A 255 -0.51 -7.21 -13.32
N VAL A 256 -0.80 -6.00 -13.84
CA VAL A 256 -2.16 -5.46 -13.99
C VAL A 256 -2.30 -4.92 -15.40
N TRP A 257 -3.30 -5.39 -16.13
CA TRP A 257 -3.63 -4.85 -17.45
C TRP A 257 -5.09 -5.18 -17.81
N GLY A 258 -5.91 -4.12 -17.94
CA GLY A 258 -7.30 -4.28 -18.35
C GLY A 258 -8.13 -5.13 -17.38
N ASP A 259 -8.96 -5.99 -17.95
CA ASP A 259 -10.01 -6.73 -17.23
C ASP A 259 -9.48 -7.75 -16.22
N ASP A 260 -8.23 -8.22 -16.37
CA ASP A 260 -7.62 -9.20 -15.44
C ASP A 260 -7.09 -8.55 -14.14
N GLY A 261 -6.94 -7.23 -14.14
CA GLY A 261 -6.38 -6.48 -13.02
C GLY A 261 -7.10 -6.71 -11.69
N PRO A 262 -8.46 -6.61 -11.62
CA PRO A 262 -9.21 -6.84 -10.40
C PRO A 262 -8.99 -8.22 -9.77
N ASP A 263 -8.86 -9.27 -10.57
CA ASP A 263 -8.65 -10.63 -10.08
C ASP A 263 -7.22 -10.82 -9.53
N VAL A 264 -6.22 -10.22 -10.17
CA VAL A 264 -4.83 -10.21 -9.69
C VAL A 264 -4.75 -9.49 -8.34
N ILE A 265 -5.36 -8.31 -8.24
CA ILE A 265 -5.38 -7.53 -6.99
C ILE A 265 -6.10 -8.33 -5.89
N HIS A 266 -7.27 -8.92 -6.21
CA HIS A 266 -8.03 -9.72 -5.24
C HIS A 266 -7.19 -10.90 -4.71
N ALA A 267 -6.59 -11.69 -5.58
CA ALA A 267 -5.76 -12.82 -5.20
C ALA A 267 -4.55 -12.40 -4.33
N ALA A 268 -3.91 -11.27 -4.66
CA ALA A 268 -2.80 -10.75 -3.88
C ALA A 268 -3.25 -10.23 -2.50
N VAL A 269 -4.43 -9.61 -2.39
CA VAL A 269 -5.00 -9.18 -1.10
C VAL A 269 -5.37 -10.40 -0.24
N VAL A 270 -5.93 -11.47 -0.82
CA VAL A 270 -6.17 -12.75 -0.11
C VAL A 270 -4.86 -13.27 0.48
N ALA A 271 -3.80 -13.39 -0.33
CA ALA A 271 -2.50 -13.87 0.13
C ALA A 271 -1.87 -12.95 1.20
N GLN A 272 -2.06 -11.63 1.07
CA GLN A 272 -1.63 -10.66 2.07
C GLN A 272 -2.33 -10.87 3.43
N LEU A 273 -3.62 -11.15 3.43
CA LEU A 273 -4.40 -11.42 4.65
C LEU A 273 -3.98 -12.73 5.32
N GLU A 274 -3.76 -13.78 4.55
CA GLU A 274 -3.25 -15.06 5.05
C GLU A 274 -1.85 -14.91 5.67
N ALA A 275 -0.96 -14.16 5.02
CA ALA A 275 0.37 -13.84 5.53
C ALA A 275 0.31 -12.98 6.80
N PHE A 276 -0.60 -12.00 6.88
CA PHE A 276 -0.83 -11.22 8.08
C PHE A 276 -1.30 -12.11 9.25
N ALA A 277 -2.26 -12.99 9.00
CA ALA A 277 -2.74 -13.91 10.03
C ALA A 277 -1.65 -14.84 10.57
N THR A 278 -0.74 -15.31 9.71
CA THR A 278 0.41 -16.12 10.17
C THR A 278 1.40 -15.30 10.98
N ALA A 279 1.65 -14.03 10.62
CA ALA A 279 2.47 -13.12 11.40
C ALA A 279 1.87 -12.81 12.78
N VAL A 280 0.56 -12.60 12.87
CA VAL A 280 -0.18 -12.43 14.14
C VAL A 280 -0.01 -13.65 15.06
N ARG A 281 0.11 -14.85 14.49
CA ARG A 281 0.39 -16.10 15.23
C ARG A 281 1.87 -16.30 15.57
N GLY A 282 2.75 -15.35 15.28
CA GLY A 282 4.16 -15.38 15.63
C GLY A 282 5.10 -15.91 14.55
N ALA A 283 4.62 -16.14 13.33
CA ALA A 283 5.50 -16.41 12.19
C ALA A 283 6.25 -15.11 11.77
N PRO A 284 7.37 -15.23 11.05
CA PRO A 284 8.02 -14.07 10.45
C PRO A 284 7.05 -13.32 9.52
N GLN A 285 7.09 -11.98 9.57
CA GLN A 285 6.25 -11.15 8.72
C GLN A 285 6.73 -11.22 7.26
N ALA A 286 5.89 -11.74 6.37
CA ALA A 286 6.18 -11.83 4.93
C ALA A 286 5.76 -10.56 4.17
N GLY A 287 4.77 -9.83 4.68
CA GLY A 287 4.31 -8.56 4.11
C GLY A 287 5.22 -7.38 4.44
N ALA A 288 4.94 -6.24 3.83
CA ALA A 288 5.67 -5.00 4.08
C ALA A 288 5.56 -4.58 5.54
N THR A 289 6.68 -4.21 6.13
CA THR A 289 6.75 -3.67 7.49
C THR A 289 6.43 -2.17 7.51
N GLY A 290 6.21 -1.63 8.70
CA GLY A 290 6.12 -0.17 8.85
C GLY A 290 7.40 0.56 8.41
N GLU A 291 8.58 -0.06 8.60
CA GLU A 291 9.86 0.52 8.13
C GLU A 291 9.92 0.57 6.60
N ASP A 292 9.45 -0.46 5.90
CA ASP A 292 9.33 -0.43 4.44
C ASP A 292 8.47 0.74 3.96
N ALA A 293 7.32 0.97 4.63
CA ALA A 293 6.45 2.09 4.31
C ALA A 293 7.10 3.44 4.60
N LEU A 294 7.85 3.56 5.70
CA LEU A 294 8.59 4.77 6.03
C LEU A 294 9.57 5.12 4.90
N ARG A 295 10.37 4.15 4.44
CA ARG A 295 11.33 4.37 3.34
C ARG A 295 10.65 4.75 2.03
N ALA A 296 9.49 4.14 1.72
CA ALA A 296 8.72 4.48 0.52
C ALA A 296 8.17 5.92 0.59
N ILE A 297 7.62 6.34 1.73
CA ILE A 297 7.09 7.70 1.94
C ILE A 297 8.22 8.73 1.92
N GLU A 298 9.35 8.50 2.59
CA GLU A 298 10.53 9.37 2.54
C GLU A 298 10.99 9.62 1.10
N THR A 299 10.96 8.56 0.27
CA THR A 299 11.31 8.67 -1.16
C THR A 299 10.27 9.48 -1.94
N ALA A 300 8.97 9.25 -1.69
CA ALA A 300 7.89 10.03 -2.28
C ALA A 300 8.01 11.53 -1.93
N GLU A 301 8.33 11.85 -0.68
CA GLU A 301 8.54 13.23 -0.22
C GLU A 301 9.77 13.88 -0.87
N ARG A 302 10.90 13.14 -1.01
CA ARG A 302 12.08 13.65 -1.73
C ARG A 302 11.74 13.99 -3.18
N ALA A 303 11.05 13.08 -3.88
CA ALA A 303 10.62 13.29 -5.25
C ALA A 303 9.63 14.46 -5.36
N ALA A 304 8.67 14.59 -4.44
CA ALA A 304 7.71 15.70 -4.42
C ALA A 304 8.37 17.06 -4.19
N ARG A 305 9.38 17.14 -3.32
CA ARG A 305 10.16 18.37 -3.12
C ARG A 305 10.90 18.82 -4.39
N SER A 306 11.37 17.90 -5.20
CA SER A 306 12.03 18.23 -6.48
C SER A 306 11.06 18.79 -7.52
N LEU A 307 9.79 18.36 -7.51
CA LEU A 307 8.73 18.95 -8.34
C LEU A 307 8.53 20.43 -8.05
N THR A 308 8.43 20.80 -6.77
CA THR A 308 8.18 22.19 -6.36
C THR A 308 9.34 23.11 -6.66
N ALA A 309 10.58 22.62 -6.58
CA ALA A 309 11.78 23.39 -6.94
C ALA A 309 11.85 23.71 -8.43
N GLY A 310 11.40 22.79 -9.30
CA GLY A 310 11.36 23.00 -10.75
C GLY A 310 10.33 24.02 -11.22
N TYR A 311 9.19 24.14 -10.52
CA TYR A 311 8.14 25.15 -10.83
C TYR A 311 8.48 26.57 -10.35
N ALA A 312 9.35 26.72 -9.34
CA ALA A 312 9.74 28.03 -8.80
C ALA A 312 10.79 28.75 -9.67
N SER A 313 11.39 28.07 -10.64
CA SER A 313 12.46 28.58 -11.51
C SER A 313 12.01 28.84 -12.96
N ALA A 314 10.74 28.71 -13.29
CA ALA A 314 10.12 29.00 -14.58
C ALA A 314 9.14 30.17 -14.47
#